data_d630684f505baa29059e61b21cc8d89f
#
_entry.id   d630684f505baa29059e61b21cc8d89f
#
_cell.length_a   1.000
_cell.length_b   1.000
_cell.length_c   1.000
_cell.angle_alpha   90.00
_cell.angle_beta   90.00
_cell.angle_gamma   90.00
#
_symmetry.space_group_name_H-M   'P 1'
#
loop_
_entity.id
_entity.type
_entity.pdbx_description
1 polymer ?
#
loop_
_entity_poly.entity_id
_entity_poly.type
_entity_poly.pdbx_seq_one_letter_code
_entity_poly.pdbx_strand_id
1 'polypeptide(L)'
;MNDLFLTNYTDETFLSRLKQCFKRCVSFSLSVSFIKKAGLILFEREMEEALKRGVKGRIITSTYQNFTDIESLRTFNEWQRKYSNFECHLDHVCFGDNGYHSKGYLFEYDDSLEIIVGSTNITRFALKKNIEWNISLVSKESIDSYNGAMNNFEFLWERTFDLNEDRIKQYSILLDYAIEKWDMDYVNPMSQRVVPNSMQRKALKELRRYRDTGVSRALI
;
A
#
# COMPACT_ATOMS: atom_id res chain seq x y z
N MET A 1 0.25 -7.11 -26.77
CA MET A 1 0.33 -7.19 -25.30
C MET A 1 1.76 -7.53 -24.94
N ASN A 2 2.37 -6.83 -24.02
CA ASN A 2 3.69 -7.15 -23.46
C ASN A 2 3.53 -7.41 -21.96
N ASP A 3 3.94 -8.60 -21.55
CA ASP A 3 3.84 -9.01 -20.14
C ASP A 3 5.24 -9.00 -19.54
N LEU A 4 5.40 -8.39 -18.37
CA LEU A 4 6.66 -8.34 -17.64
C LEU A 4 6.46 -8.93 -16.24
N PHE A 5 7.37 -9.81 -15.86
CA PHE A 5 7.48 -10.26 -14.48
C PHE A 5 8.54 -9.43 -13.76
N LEU A 6 8.13 -8.68 -12.76
CA LEU A 6 8.96 -7.70 -12.07
C LEU A 6 9.23 -8.13 -10.63
N THR A 7 10.50 -8.15 -10.29
CA THR A 7 10.98 -8.39 -8.91
C THR A 7 12.04 -7.35 -8.53
N ASN A 8 12.65 -7.50 -7.35
CA ASN A 8 13.83 -6.71 -6.98
C ASN A 8 15.14 -7.32 -7.53
N TYR A 9 15.06 -8.46 -8.23
CA TYR A 9 16.22 -9.26 -8.66
C TYR A 9 16.25 -9.54 -10.18
N THR A 10 15.37 -8.88 -10.94
CA THR A 10 15.37 -8.89 -12.41
C THR A 10 16.13 -7.68 -12.93
N ASP A 11 16.57 -7.72 -14.20
CA ASP A 11 17.24 -6.58 -14.86
C ASP A 11 16.34 -5.33 -14.86
N GLU A 12 15.05 -5.52 -15.14
CA GLU A 12 14.02 -4.49 -14.93
C GLU A 12 13.30 -4.77 -13.61
N THR A 13 13.64 -3.96 -12.59
CA THR A 13 13.00 -4.07 -11.27
C THR A 13 11.65 -3.36 -11.25
N PHE A 14 10.77 -3.74 -10.29
CA PHE A 14 9.51 -3.01 -10.07
C PHE A 14 9.74 -1.50 -9.88
N LEU A 15 10.74 -1.08 -9.10
CA LEU A 15 11.04 0.34 -8.90
C LEU A 15 11.49 1.03 -10.18
N SER A 16 12.33 0.39 -11.01
CA SER A 16 12.75 0.98 -12.28
C SER A 16 11.57 1.14 -13.24
N ARG A 17 10.69 0.14 -13.28
CA ARG A 17 9.46 0.20 -14.07
C ARG A 17 8.53 1.30 -13.60
N LEU A 18 8.27 1.39 -12.30
CA LEU A 18 7.43 2.43 -11.71
C LEU A 18 7.92 3.85 -12.06
N LYS A 19 9.24 4.09 -12.01
CA LYS A 19 9.84 5.35 -12.44
C LYS A 19 9.62 5.64 -13.94
N GLN A 20 9.73 4.64 -14.79
CA GLN A 20 9.46 4.77 -16.23
C GLN A 20 7.99 5.10 -16.48
N CYS A 21 7.05 4.46 -15.75
CA CYS A 21 5.63 4.75 -15.84
C CYS A 21 5.35 6.23 -15.55
N PHE A 22 5.83 6.78 -14.44
CA PHE A 22 5.64 8.20 -14.11
C PHE A 22 6.25 9.16 -15.13
N LYS A 23 7.35 8.80 -15.79
CA LYS A 23 7.95 9.65 -16.83
C LYS A 23 7.09 9.77 -18.08
N ARG A 24 6.25 8.81 -18.38
CA ARG A 24 5.56 8.67 -19.66
C ARG A 24 4.04 8.78 -19.58
N CYS A 25 3.43 8.51 -18.41
CA CYS A 25 1.98 8.47 -18.28
C CYS A 25 1.33 9.84 -18.49
N VAL A 26 0.06 9.80 -18.93
CA VAL A 26 -0.88 10.93 -18.98
C VAL A 26 -1.87 10.89 -17.82
N SER A 27 -2.09 9.72 -17.24
CA SER A 27 -2.78 9.55 -15.97
C SER A 27 -2.26 8.36 -15.18
N PHE A 28 -2.48 8.36 -13.85
CA PHE A 28 -2.23 7.21 -13.00
C PHE A 28 -3.27 7.07 -11.88
N SER A 29 -3.59 5.82 -11.53
CA SER A 29 -4.44 5.47 -10.40
C SER A 29 -3.76 4.37 -9.58
N LEU A 30 -3.42 4.67 -8.32
CA LEU A 30 -2.73 3.76 -7.43
C LEU A 30 -3.64 3.33 -6.29
N SER A 31 -3.78 2.03 -6.08
CA SER A 31 -4.47 1.42 -4.94
C SER A 31 -3.45 0.64 -4.12
N VAL A 32 -2.89 1.26 -3.06
CA VAL A 32 -1.77 0.68 -2.30
C VAL A 32 -2.02 0.75 -0.81
N SER A 33 -2.07 -0.42 -0.16
CA SER A 33 -2.39 -0.55 1.26
C SER A 33 -1.45 0.23 2.17
N PHE A 34 -0.13 0.10 1.95
CA PHE A 34 0.86 0.64 2.86
C PHE A 34 1.84 1.54 2.15
N ILE A 35 1.93 2.78 2.60
CA ILE A 35 2.86 3.77 2.07
C ILE A 35 3.72 4.32 3.20
N LYS A 36 5.04 4.21 3.03
CA LYS A 36 6.04 4.77 3.93
C LYS A 36 6.84 5.84 3.20
N LYS A 37 7.16 6.95 3.86
CA LYS A 37 7.99 8.02 3.28
C LYS A 37 9.33 7.49 2.77
N ALA A 38 9.94 6.55 3.50
CA ALA A 38 11.17 5.89 3.08
C ALA A 38 11.06 5.08 1.78
N GLY A 39 9.83 4.66 1.39
CA GLY A 39 9.55 4.06 0.08
C GLY A 39 9.21 5.12 -0.96
N LEU A 40 8.33 6.06 -0.62
CA LEU A 40 7.89 7.12 -1.51
C LEU A 40 9.08 7.94 -2.07
N ILE A 41 10.03 8.32 -1.25
CA ILE A 41 11.20 9.13 -1.64
C ILE A 41 12.04 8.49 -2.76
N LEU A 42 11.93 7.17 -2.98
CA LEU A 42 12.69 6.49 -4.03
C LEU A 42 12.23 6.85 -5.44
N PHE A 43 11.00 7.36 -5.60
CA PHE A 43 10.42 7.79 -6.89
C PHE A 43 9.56 9.06 -6.77
N GLU A 44 9.60 9.71 -5.63
CA GLU A 44 8.87 10.96 -5.32
C GLU A 44 9.10 12.03 -6.38
N ARG A 45 10.34 12.17 -6.82
CA ARG A 45 10.73 13.13 -7.86
C ARG A 45 10.02 12.84 -9.19
N GLU A 46 10.06 11.60 -9.66
CA GLU A 46 9.44 11.22 -10.93
C GLU A 46 7.92 11.42 -10.90
N MET A 47 7.30 11.14 -9.76
CA MET A 47 5.87 11.33 -9.55
C MET A 47 5.52 12.83 -9.50
N GLU A 48 6.27 13.65 -8.76
CA GLU A 48 6.04 15.10 -8.72
C GLU A 48 6.29 15.76 -10.09
N GLU A 49 7.31 15.32 -10.84
CA GLU A 49 7.55 15.78 -12.22
C GLU A 49 6.37 15.41 -13.15
N ALA A 50 5.72 14.26 -12.96
CA ALA A 50 4.51 13.92 -13.68
C ALA A 50 3.37 14.91 -13.37
N LEU A 51 3.13 15.21 -12.10
CA LEU A 51 2.11 16.17 -11.70
C LEU A 51 2.37 17.57 -12.27
N LYS A 52 3.64 18.03 -12.29
CA LYS A 52 4.05 19.30 -12.92
C LYS A 52 3.78 19.35 -14.43
N ARG A 53 3.81 18.21 -15.11
CA ARG A 53 3.43 18.09 -16.53
C ARG A 53 1.91 18.09 -16.76
N GLY A 54 1.09 18.10 -15.71
CA GLY A 54 -0.36 18.06 -15.81
C GLY A 54 -0.95 16.64 -15.83
N VAL A 55 -0.15 15.61 -15.53
CA VAL A 55 -0.62 14.21 -15.40
C VAL A 55 -1.67 14.12 -14.31
N LYS A 56 -2.83 13.53 -14.60
CA LYS A 56 -3.87 13.28 -13.60
C LYS A 56 -3.47 12.13 -12.69
N GLY A 57 -3.39 12.40 -11.38
CA GLY A 57 -2.96 11.41 -10.40
C GLY A 57 -3.98 11.16 -9.32
N ARG A 58 -4.29 9.88 -9.06
CA ARG A 58 -5.16 9.47 -7.95
C ARG A 58 -4.52 8.35 -7.15
N ILE A 59 -4.61 8.45 -5.84
CA ILE A 59 -4.12 7.43 -4.90
C ILE A 59 -5.20 7.07 -3.90
N ILE A 60 -5.40 5.79 -3.67
CA ILE A 60 -6.07 5.27 -2.48
C ILE A 60 -5.03 4.54 -1.64
N THR A 61 -4.92 4.93 -0.37
CA THR A 61 -4.12 4.21 0.62
C THR A 61 -4.93 3.95 1.89
N SER A 62 -4.37 3.28 2.88
CA SER A 62 -5.10 2.78 4.03
C SER A 62 -4.38 3.05 5.35
N THR A 63 -5.15 3.18 6.41
CA THR A 63 -4.67 3.14 7.81
C THR A 63 -4.64 1.71 8.37
N TYR A 64 -4.98 0.71 7.55
CA TYR A 64 -5.05 -0.69 7.97
C TYR A 64 -3.74 -1.15 8.61
N GLN A 65 -3.86 -1.77 9.78
CA GLN A 65 -2.73 -2.22 10.60
C GLN A 65 -1.72 -1.13 11.01
N ASN A 66 -2.04 0.14 10.83
CA ASN A 66 -1.16 1.27 11.17
C ASN A 66 0.21 1.27 10.45
N PHE A 67 0.26 0.71 9.22
CA PHE A 67 1.51 0.63 8.48
C PHE A 67 1.81 1.84 7.60
N THR A 68 0.82 2.62 7.18
CA THR A 68 1.06 3.88 6.46
C THR A 68 1.60 4.93 7.44
N ASP A 69 2.62 5.70 7.07
CA ASP A 69 3.15 6.73 7.95
C ASP A 69 2.54 8.12 7.67
N ILE A 70 2.57 8.95 8.70
CA ILE A 70 2.03 10.31 8.67
C ILE A 70 2.77 11.20 7.66
N GLU A 71 4.08 11.00 7.50
CA GLU A 71 4.91 11.81 6.60
C GLU A 71 4.52 11.62 5.14
N SER A 72 4.20 10.40 4.73
CA SER A 72 3.66 10.12 3.39
C SER A 72 2.32 10.83 3.16
N LEU A 73 1.41 10.74 4.14
CA LEU A 73 0.10 11.38 4.06
C LEU A 73 0.22 12.90 3.99
N ARG A 74 1.11 13.52 4.78
CA ARG A 74 1.39 14.95 4.70
C ARG A 74 1.92 15.34 3.32
N THR A 75 2.84 14.56 2.75
CA THR A 75 3.35 14.80 1.39
C THR A 75 2.21 14.81 0.37
N PHE A 76 1.31 13.84 0.41
CA PHE A 76 0.17 13.80 -0.51
C PHE A 76 -0.83 14.94 -0.27
N ASN A 77 -1.09 15.30 0.98
CA ASN A 77 -1.95 16.43 1.31
C ASN A 77 -1.35 17.78 0.82
N GLU A 78 -0.04 17.97 0.92
CA GLU A 78 0.66 19.11 0.34
C GLU A 78 0.55 19.13 -1.19
N TRP A 79 0.68 17.96 -1.84
CA TRP A 79 0.54 17.86 -3.29
C TRP A 79 -0.89 18.13 -3.77
N GLN A 80 -1.92 17.70 -3.07
CA GLN A 80 -3.32 18.07 -3.37
C GLN A 80 -3.57 19.59 -3.32
N ARG A 81 -2.90 20.28 -2.40
CA ARG A 81 -2.97 21.76 -2.31
C ARG A 81 -2.20 22.44 -3.43
N LYS A 82 -1.12 21.82 -3.91
CA LYS A 82 -0.21 22.40 -4.90
C LYS A 82 -0.62 22.08 -6.34
N TYR A 83 -1.20 20.92 -6.57
CA TYR A 83 -1.53 20.40 -7.89
C TYR A 83 -3.01 20.04 -7.98
N SER A 84 -3.79 20.82 -8.76
CA SER A 84 -5.23 20.57 -8.96
C SER A 84 -5.55 19.29 -9.74
N ASN A 85 -4.54 18.64 -10.30
CA ASN A 85 -4.61 17.37 -11.03
C ASN A 85 -4.21 16.17 -10.16
N PHE A 86 -4.09 16.33 -8.84
CA PHE A 86 -3.75 15.25 -7.92
C PHE A 86 -4.76 15.14 -6.78
N GLU A 87 -5.19 13.92 -6.51
CA GLU A 87 -6.10 13.59 -5.41
C GLU A 87 -5.63 12.33 -4.68
N CYS A 88 -5.77 12.32 -3.36
CA CYS A 88 -5.47 11.16 -2.53
C CYS A 88 -6.65 10.86 -1.60
N HIS A 89 -7.08 9.63 -1.57
CA HIS A 89 -8.09 9.12 -0.65
C HIS A 89 -7.48 8.19 0.39
N LEU A 90 -8.10 8.18 1.55
CA LEU A 90 -7.71 7.34 2.68
C LEU A 90 -8.84 6.39 3.03
N ASP A 91 -8.55 5.09 3.00
CA ASP A 91 -9.39 4.10 3.66
C ASP A 91 -9.15 4.17 5.17
N HIS A 92 -10.16 4.62 5.89
CA HIS A 92 -10.16 4.66 7.33
C HIS A 92 -11.36 3.86 7.86
N VAL A 93 -11.17 2.55 7.98
CA VAL A 93 -12.22 1.62 8.47
C VAL A 93 -13.49 1.60 7.59
N CYS A 94 -13.38 1.98 6.31
CA CYS A 94 -14.53 2.09 5.42
C CYS A 94 -15.15 0.73 5.06
N PHE A 95 -14.38 -0.35 5.19
CA PHE A 95 -14.79 -1.68 4.78
C PHE A 95 -15.08 -2.63 5.95
N GLY A 96 -15.34 -2.09 7.14
CA GLY A 96 -15.66 -2.85 8.34
C GLY A 96 -14.50 -3.76 8.76
N ASP A 97 -14.78 -5.05 8.99
CA ASP A 97 -13.76 -6.03 9.37
C ASP A 97 -12.85 -6.46 8.19
N ASN A 98 -13.15 -6.02 6.97
CA ASN A 98 -12.36 -6.32 5.78
C ASN A 98 -11.13 -5.41 5.72
N GLY A 99 -9.94 -5.99 5.74
CA GLY A 99 -8.69 -5.23 5.62
C GLY A 99 -8.47 -4.72 4.19
N TYR A 100 -8.09 -3.45 4.05
CA TYR A 100 -7.63 -2.90 2.78
C TYR A 100 -6.20 -3.38 2.49
N HIS A 101 -6.03 -4.29 1.52
CA HIS A 101 -4.71 -4.91 1.25
C HIS A 101 -4.35 -4.94 -0.23
N SER A 102 -4.86 -4.00 -1.02
CA SER A 102 -4.61 -3.86 -2.45
C SER A 102 -3.20 -3.36 -2.77
N LYS A 103 -2.61 -3.79 -3.90
CA LYS A 103 -1.39 -3.26 -4.50
C LYS A 103 -1.56 -3.30 -6.01
N GLY A 104 -2.25 -2.29 -6.51
CA GLY A 104 -2.54 -2.09 -7.93
C GLY A 104 -2.02 -0.73 -8.39
N TYR A 105 -1.35 -0.71 -9.53
CA TYR A 105 -0.77 0.47 -10.15
C TYR A 105 -1.25 0.52 -11.59
N LEU A 106 -2.10 1.49 -11.91
CA LEU A 106 -2.69 1.67 -13.23
C LEU A 106 -2.14 2.93 -13.86
N PHE A 107 -1.70 2.83 -15.11
CA PHE A 107 -1.17 3.93 -15.87
C PHE A 107 -1.83 4.00 -17.24
N GLU A 108 -2.13 5.20 -17.68
CA GLU A 108 -2.55 5.50 -19.05
C GLU A 108 -1.46 6.27 -19.76
N TYR A 109 -1.24 5.93 -21.00
CA TYR A 109 -0.33 6.61 -21.91
C TYR A 109 -1.11 7.10 -23.12
N ASP A 110 -0.52 7.89 -24.00
CA ASP A 110 -1.18 8.41 -25.20
C ASP A 110 -1.69 7.30 -26.13
N ASP A 111 -1.03 6.13 -26.15
CA ASP A 111 -1.31 5.03 -27.08
C ASP A 111 -1.49 3.66 -26.41
N SER A 112 -1.47 3.60 -25.09
CA SER A 112 -1.50 2.32 -24.38
C SER A 112 -1.92 2.45 -22.92
N LEU A 113 -2.25 1.31 -22.33
CA LEU A 113 -2.61 1.15 -20.92
C LEU A 113 -1.64 0.18 -20.25
N GLU A 114 -1.33 0.41 -18.98
CA GLU A 114 -0.53 -0.52 -18.18
C GLU A 114 -1.17 -0.74 -16.82
N ILE A 115 -1.29 -2.01 -16.45
CA ILE A 115 -1.61 -2.42 -15.09
C ILE A 115 -0.47 -3.22 -14.51
N ILE A 116 -0.04 -2.84 -13.30
CA ILE A 116 0.90 -3.63 -12.50
C ILE A 116 0.17 -4.07 -11.23
N VAL A 117 0.11 -5.38 -11.00
CA VAL A 117 -0.45 -5.97 -9.77
C VAL A 117 0.53 -6.96 -9.17
N GLY A 118 0.54 -7.03 -7.85
CA GLY A 118 1.44 -7.96 -7.15
C GLY A 118 1.46 -7.77 -5.64
N SER A 119 2.59 -8.07 -5.03
CA SER A 119 2.75 -8.00 -3.58
C SER A 119 3.38 -6.69 -3.08
N THR A 120 3.94 -5.85 -3.97
CA THR A 120 4.77 -4.70 -3.61
C THR A 120 3.96 -3.53 -3.07
N ASN A 121 4.18 -3.19 -1.80
CA ASN A 121 3.76 -1.92 -1.19
C ASN A 121 4.78 -0.80 -1.43
N ILE A 122 4.40 0.46 -1.20
CA ILE A 122 5.32 1.60 -1.28
C ILE A 122 6.12 1.70 0.03
N THR A 123 7.00 0.75 0.24
CA THR A 123 7.96 0.75 1.37
C THR A 123 9.37 0.52 0.85
N ARG A 124 10.38 1.04 1.58
CA ARG A 124 11.78 0.89 1.15
C ARG A 124 12.19 -0.57 1.02
N PHE A 125 11.72 -1.43 1.93
CA PHE A 125 12.05 -2.85 1.89
C PHE A 125 11.37 -3.57 0.73
N ALA A 126 10.08 -3.32 0.49
CA ALA A 126 9.36 -3.90 -0.64
C ALA A 126 9.96 -3.45 -1.98
N LEU A 127 10.37 -2.18 -2.10
CA LEU A 127 10.93 -1.62 -3.33
C LEU A 127 12.41 -1.97 -3.60
N LYS A 128 13.16 -2.49 -2.60
CA LYS A 128 14.62 -2.65 -2.70
C LYS A 128 15.19 -3.98 -2.23
N LYS A 129 14.50 -4.68 -1.32
CA LYS A 129 15.11 -5.82 -0.61
C LYS A 129 14.26 -7.07 -0.54
N ASN A 130 12.94 -6.92 -0.33
CA ASN A 130 12.06 -8.07 -0.20
C ASN A 130 11.98 -8.85 -1.50
N ILE A 131 11.63 -10.13 -1.39
CA ILE A 131 11.19 -10.92 -2.53
C ILE A 131 9.74 -10.54 -2.79
N GLU A 132 9.53 -9.73 -3.81
CA GLU A 132 8.21 -9.28 -4.25
C GLU A 132 7.97 -9.74 -5.68
N TRP A 133 6.75 -10.16 -5.97
CA TRP A 133 6.33 -10.61 -7.29
C TRP A 133 5.27 -9.67 -7.83
N ASN A 134 5.50 -9.14 -9.01
CA ASN A 134 4.54 -8.29 -9.70
C ASN A 134 4.46 -8.69 -11.16
N ILE A 135 3.27 -8.55 -11.73
CA ILE A 135 3.03 -8.72 -13.16
C ILE A 135 2.60 -7.36 -13.71
N SER A 136 3.28 -6.91 -14.76
CA SER A 136 2.91 -5.76 -15.56
C SER A 136 2.36 -6.24 -16.89
N LEU A 137 1.16 -5.79 -17.23
CA LEU A 137 0.51 -6.03 -18.51
C LEU A 137 0.38 -4.69 -19.23
N VAL A 138 0.97 -4.60 -20.43
CA VAL A 138 0.90 -3.42 -21.29
C VAL A 138 0.15 -3.74 -22.57
N SER A 139 -0.85 -2.94 -22.93
CA SER A 139 -1.64 -3.13 -24.14
C SER A 139 -1.98 -1.79 -24.80
N LYS A 140 -2.01 -1.77 -26.13
CA LYS A 140 -2.54 -0.66 -26.94
C LYS A 140 -4.06 -0.67 -27.06
N GLU A 141 -4.66 -1.80 -26.81
CA GLU A 141 -6.10 -1.97 -26.77
C GLU A 141 -6.58 -2.07 -25.33
N SER A 142 -7.83 -1.74 -25.10
CA SER A 142 -8.47 -1.97 -23.81
C SER A 142 -8.44 -3.46 -23.48
N ILE A 143 -7.99 -3.81 -22.28
CA ILE A 143 -7.93 -5.19 -21.78
C ILE A 143 -8.85 -5.34 -20.55
N ASP A 144 -9.52 -6.47 -20.47
CA ASP A 144 -10.47 -6.77 -19.39
C ASP A 144 -9.83 -6.62 -18.00
N SER A 145 -8.55 -7.00 -17.85
CA SER A 145 -7.82 -6.86 -16.59
C SER A 145 -7.66 -5.40 -16.17
N TYR A 146 -7.34 -4.50 -17.10
CA TYR A 146 -7.23 -3.06 -16.81
C TYR A 146 -8.59 -2.48 -16.47
N ASN A 147 -9.60 -2.77 -17.30
CA ASN A 147 -10.98 -2.28 -17.10
C ASN A 147 -11.56 -2.78 -15.78
N GLY A 148 -11.37 -4.06 -15.44
CA GLY A 148 -11.81 -4.65 -14.19
C GLY A 148 -11.14 -3.99 -12.98
N ALA A 149 -9.83 -3.73 -13.06
CA ALA A 149 -9.09 -3.06 -12.00
C ALA A 149 -9.51 -1.59 -11.86
N MET A 150 -9.72 -0.87 -12.99
CA MET A 150 -10.18 0.52 -12.96
C MET A 150 -11.60 0.62 -12.41
N ASN A 151 -12.52 -0.25 -12.82
CA ASN A 151 -13.89 -0.29 -12.27
C ASN A 151 -13.87 -0.56 -10.76
N ASN A 152 -13.00 -1.44 -10.30
CA ASN A 152 -12.82 -1.67 -8.87
C ASN A 152 -12.18 -0.46 -8.17
N PHE A 153 -11.23 0.21 -8.81
CA PHE A 153 -10.65 1.45 -8.27
C PHE A 153 -11.72 2.53 -8.07
N GLU A 154 -12.59 2.75 -9.07
CA GLU A 154 -13.70 3.72 -8.96
C GLU A 154 -14.68 3.32 -7.84
N PHE A 155 -15.03 2.03 -7.75
CA PHE A 155 -15.86 1.51 -6.65
C PHE A 155 -15.26 1.79 -5.27
N LEU A 156 -13.93 1.64 -5.12
CA LEU A 156 -13.22 1.94 -3.88
C LEU A 156 -13.12 3.45 -3.65
N TRP A 157 -12.89 4.22 -4.72
CA TRP A 157 -12.77 5.67 -4.67
C TRP A 157 -14.03 6.33 -4.08
N GLU A 158 -15.20 5.92 -4.53
CA GLU A 158 -16.48 6.42 -4.04
C GLU A 158 -16.75 6.08 -2.56
N ARG A 159 -16.03 5.11 -2.00
CA ARG A 159 -16.21 4.59 -0.63
C ARG A 159 -15.11 4.96 0.32
N THR A 160 -14.06 5.57 -0.17
CA THR A 160 -12.96 6.09 0.64
C THR A 160 -13.12 7.59 0.84
N PHE A 161 -12.34 8.17 1.74
CA PHE A 161 -12.46 9.57 2.08
C PHE A 161 -11.30 10.36 1.51
N ASP A 162 -11.56 11.56 1.03
CA ASP A 162 -10.55 12.54 0.66
C ASP A 162 -9.52 12.71 1.79
N LEU A 163 -8.26 12.71 1.46
CA LEU A 163 -7.19 12.97 2.42
C LEU A 163 -7.17 14.47 2.75
N ASN A 164 -7.24 14.80 4.04
CA ASN A 164 -7.13 16.16 4.54
C ASN A 164 -6.42 16.21 5.90
N GLU A 165 -6.16 17.42 6.39
CA GLU A 165 -5.40 17.62 7.64
C GLU A 165 -6.10 17.01 8.86
N ASP A 166 -7.43 17.09 8.92
CA ASP A 166 -8.20 16.56 10.06
C ASP A 166 -8.09 15.03 10.12
N ARG A 167 -8.16 14.34 8.98
CA ARG A 167 -7.97 12.87 8.90
C ARG A 167 -6.55 12.45 9.26
N ILE A 168 -5.55 13.21 8.81
CA ILE A 168 -4.15 12.97 9.18
C ILE A 168 -3.98 13.10 10.69
N LYS A 169 -4.57 14.15 11.29
CA LYS A 169 -4.52 14.37 12.74
C LYS A 169 -5.24 13.27 13.51
N GLN A 170 -6.42 12.85 13.07
CA GLN A 170 -7.15 11.74 13.70
C GLN A 170 -6.33 10.45 13.66
N TYR A 171 -5.73 10.15 12.51
CA TYR A 171 -4.88 8.97 12.37
C TYR A 171 -3.61 9.05 13.21
N SER A 172 -2.98 10.23 13.33
CA SER A 172 -1.82 10.43 14.22
C SER A 172 -2.16 10.10 15.67
N ILE A 173 -3.30 10.56 16.18
CA ILE A 173 -3.76 10.25 17.54
C ILE A 173 -3.95 8.73 17.73
N LEU A 174 -4.52 8.04 16.74
CA LEU A 174 -4.70 6.59 16.79
C LEU A 174 -3.35 5.84 16.78
N LEU A 175 -2.37 6.34 16.02
CA LEU A 175 -1.01 5.78 16.00
C LEU A 175 -0.32 5.95 17.35
N ASP A 176 -0.38 7.14 17.94
CA ASP A 176 0.22 7.42 19.26
C ASP A 176 -0.40 6.53 20.32
N TYR A 177 -1.73 6.41 20.34
CA TYR A 177 -2.42 5.49 21.25
C TYR A 177 -2.04 4.02 21.02
N ALA A 178 -1.88 3.60 19.77
CA ALA A 178 -1.45 2.23 19.45
C ALA A 178 -0.01 1.97 19.97
N ILE A 179 0.89 2.95 19.81
CA ILE A 179 2.28 2.88 20.30
C ILE A 179 2.30 2.83 21.82
N GLU A 180 1.58 3.73 22.50
CA GLU A 180 1.50 3.74 23.97
C GLU A 180 0.96 2.43 24.53
N LYS A 181 -0.07 1.85 23.89
CA LYS A 181 -0.60 0.55 24.28
C LYS A 181 0.40 -0.58 24.06
N TRP A 182 1.22 -0.52 23.01
CA TRP A 182 2.31 -1.46 22.80
C TRP A 182 3.40 -1.28 23.85
N ASP A 183 3.76 -0.05 24.20
CA ASP A 183 4.77 0.24 25.23
C ASP A 183 4.27 -0.16 26.63
N MET A 184 2.99 0.05 26.96
CA MET A 184 2.43 -0.42 28.24
C MET A 184 2.39 -1.95 28.35
N ASP A 185 2.17 -2.67 27.25
CA ASP A 185 2.27 -4.13 27.20
C ASP A 185 3.75 -4.61 27.26
N TYR A 186 4.73 -3.72 26.97
CA TYR A 186 6.16 -4.01 26.96
C TYR A 186 6.92 -3.56 28.22
N VAL A 187 6.36 -2.66 29.03
CA VAL A 187 7.03 -2.17 30.25
C VAL A 187 6.83 -3.14 31.41
N ASN A 188 7.46 -4.32 31.30
CA ASN A 188 7.99 -5.02 32.48
C ASN A 188 9.42 -5.48 32.19
N PRO A 189 10.45 -4.68 32.57
CA PRO A 189 11.85 -5.00 32.29
C PRO A 189 12.36 -6.27 32.97
N MET A 190 11.59 -6.85 33.87
CA MET A 190 12.00 -8.05 34.65
C MET A 190 11.40 -9.36 34.14
N SER A 191 10.50 -9.34 33.18
CA SER A 191 10.04 -10.55 32.51
C SER A 191 10.38 -10.46 31.03
N GLN A 192 11.41 -11.17 30.60
CA GLN A 192 11.67 -11.48 29.17
C GLN A 192 10.55 -12.36 28.55
N ARG A 193 9.31 -12.16 28.95
CA ARG A 193 8.17 -12.83 28.35
C ARG A 193 7.66 -11.99 27.19
N VAL A 194 8.02 -12.40 25.98
CA VAL A 194 7.33 -11.94 24.76
C VAL A 194 5.84 -12.16 24.96
N VAL A 195 5.07 -11.06 25.01
CA VAL A 195 3.61 -11.15 25.11
C VAL A 195 3.06 -11.33 23.69
N PRO A 196 2.43 -12.49 23.40
CA PRO A 196 1.89 -12.75 22.07
C PRO A 196 0.79 -11.74 21.72
N ASN A 197 0.78 -11.26 20.49
CA ASN A 197 -0.31 -10.44 19.96
C ASN A 197 -1.63 -11.27 19.87
N SER A 198 -2.75 -10.63 19.48
CA SER A 198 -4.06 -11.30 19.45
C SER A 198 -4.11 -12.52 18.53
N MET A 199 -3.44 -12.48 17.37
CA MET A 199 -3.33 -13.62 16.46
C MET A 199 -2.47 -14.73 17.04
N GLN A 200 -1.32 -14.39 17.61
CA GLN A 200 -0.42 -15.34 18.28
C GLN A 200 -1.10 -15.99 19.50
N ARG A 201 -1.92 -15.26 20.26
CA ARG A 201 -2.70 -15.82 21.38
C ARG A 201 -3.72 -16.85 20.90
N LYS A 202 -4.42 -16.58 19.78
CA LYS A 202 -5.34 -17.57 19.20
C LYS A 202 -4.59 -18.81 18.74
N ALA A 203 -3.51 -18.64 17.99
CA ALA A 203 -2.67 -19.75 17.54
C ALA A 203 -2.10 -20.58 18.70
N LEU A 204 -1.58 -19.93 19.74
CA LEU A 204 -1.08 -20.60 20.94
C LEU A 204 -2.17 -21.34 21.72
N LYS A 205 -3.40 -20.82 21.74
CA LYS A 205 -4.54 -21.49 22.36
C LYS A 205 -4.91 -22.77 21.61
N GLU A 206 -4.96 -22.73 20.28
CA GLU A 206 -5.22 -23.91 19.46
C GLU A 206 -4.08 -24.94 19.54
N LEU A 207 -2.82 -24.49 19.52
CA LEU A 207 -1.66 -25.36 19.73
C LEU A 207 -1.71 -26.11 21.07
N ARG A 208 -2.06 -25.42 22.16
CA ARG A 208 -2.23 -26.06 23.48
C ARG A 208 -3.34 -27.10 23.44
N ARG A 209 -4.48 -26.78 22.83
CA ARG A 209 -5.59 -27.74 22.66
C ARG A 209 -5.16 -28.98 21.89
N TYR A 210 -4.44 -28.83 20.76
CA TYR A 210 -3.93 -29.96 19.98
C TYR A 210 -2.91 -30.79 20.78
N ARG A 211 -2.02 -30.14 21.50
CA ARG A 211 -1.09 -30.86 22.39
C ARG A 211 -1.82 -31.68 23.46
N ASP A 212 -2.84 -31.09 24.09
CA ASP A 212 -3.61 -31.76 25.14
C ASP A 212 -4.46 -32.94 24.60
N THR A 213 -4.74 -32.95 23.29
CA THR A 213 -5.37 -34.08 22.57
C THR A 213 -4.35 -35.09 21.99
N GLY A 214 -3.06 -34.96 22.29
CA GLY A 214 -2.03 -35.91 21.87
C GLY A 214 -1.51 -35.71 20.43
N VAL A 215 -1.89 -34.62 19.76
CA VAL A 215 -1.37 -34.28 18.43
C VAL A 215 0.05 -33.72 18.56
N SER A 216 1.03 -34.43 17.99
CA SER A 216 2.45 -34.07 18.07
C SER A 216 2.94 -33.09 16.98
N ARG A 217 2.13 -32.83 15.95
CA ARG A 217 2.45 -31.89 14.86
C ARG A 217 1.18 -31.12 14.46
N ALA A 218 1.28 -29.79 14.38
CA ALA A 218 0.24 -28.93 13.84
C ALA A 218 0.87 -27.87 12.92
N LEU A 219 0.26 -27.66 11.77
CA LEU A 219 0.54 -26.49 10.91
C LEU A 219 -0.48 -25.41 11.26
N ILE A 220 0.01 -24.21 11.52
CA ILE A 220 -0.82 -23.05 11.88
C ILE A 220 -0.62 -21.97 10.82
#